data_03c4351c65b42a533254b8f7b5b18ea7
#
_entry.id   03c4351c65b42a533254b8f7b5b18ea7
#
_cell.length_a   1.000
_cell.length_b   1.000
_cell.length_c   1.000
_cell.angle_alpha   90.00
_cell.angle_beta   90.00
_cell.angle_gamma   90.00
#
_symmetry.space_group_name_H-M   'P 1'
#
loop_
_entity.id
_entity.type
_entity.pdbx_description
1 polymer ?
#
loop_
_entity_poly.entity_id
_entity_poly.type
_entity_poly.pdbx_seq_one_letter_code
_entity_poly.pdbx_strand_id
1 'polypeptide(L)'
;MGAGIEVHLLPFPDVSAVDGEAPHEATFQKMMTENQQREDPESLAVAAGRFMTEEYLRFPTLGGAQRAVRQVVSLLAAGRPVIAHCFAGKDRTGFTVAAVLEAVGVPRDAILADFLRSNDAVPQLREQILDSVRNHSETDEVITFAEARLTEEVLGVREDYLDAARRSIEVNYGGLRGYLTAAGVSEEDVARLRTALLD
;
A
#
# COMPACT_ATOMS: atom_id res chain seq x y z
N MET A 1 -1.32 11.56 -33.21
CA MET A 1 -0.29 11.76 -32.19
C MET A 1 -0.66 10.84 -31.03
N GLY A 2 0.12 9.80 -30.76
CA GLY A 2 -0.11 8.94 -29.61
C GLY A 2 0.15 9.73 -28.33
N ALA A 3 -0.84 9.81 -27.43
CA ALA A 3 -0.62 10.38 -26.11
C ALA A 3 0.42 9.49 -25.39
N GLY A 4 1.59 10.06 -25.12
CA GLY A 4 2.63 9.37 -24.37
C GLY A 4 2.14 9.09 -22.93
N ILE A 5 2.57 7.97 -22.36
CA ILE A 5 2.37 7.68 -20.93
C ILE A 5 3.33 8.58 -20.13
N GLU A 6 2.80 9.35 -19.21
CA GLU A 6 3.59 10.11 -18.23
C GLU A 6 3.76 9.26 -16.95
N VAL A 7 5.00 9.12 -16.50
CA VAL A 7 5.33 8.32 -15.32
C VAL A 7 5.74 9.23 -14.16
N HIS A 8 5.08 9.07 -13.02
CA HIS A 8 5.38 9.78 -11.78
C HIS A 8 5.89 8.80 -10.73
N LEU A 9 7.13 8.96 -10.29
CA LEU A 9 7.71 8.17 -9.19
C LEU A 9 7.39 8.85 -7.86
N LEU A 10 6.60 8.18 -7.02
CA LEU A 10 6.05 8.71 -5.77
C LEU A 10 6.33 7.75 -4.60
N PRO A 11 7.58 7.61 -4.17
CA PRO A 11 7.94 6.75 -3.05
C PRO A 11 7.32 7.29 -1.75
N PHE A 12 6.79 6.39 -0.90
CA PHE A 12 6.24 6.76 0.41
C PHE A 12 7.34 7.17 1.40
N PRO A 13 8.44 6.41 1.56
CA PRO A 13 9.58 6.87 2.34
C PRO A 13 10.27 8.05 1.64
N ASP A 14 10.82 8.97 2.43
CA ASP A 14 11.70 10.00 1.86
C ASP A 14 13.05 9.36 1.49
N VAL A 15 13.26 9.18 0.20
CA VAL A 15 14.43 8.50 -0.38
C VAL A 15 15.74 9.28 -0.14
N SER A 16 15.65 10.49 0.39
CA SER A 16 16.81 11.34 0.69
C SER A 16 17.64 10.89 1.90
N ALA A 17 17.23 9.84 2.60
CA ALA A 17 17.82 9.47 3.89
C ALA A 17 18.56 8.12 3.94
N VAL A 18 18.47 7.23 2.94
CA VAL A 18 19.12 5.89 3.04
C VAL A 18 19.59 5.38 1.68
N ASP A 19 20.81 4.88 1.66
CA ASP A 19 21.42 4.15 0.55
C ASP A 19 20.54 2.99 0.02
N GLY A 20 20.06 3.13 -1.20
CA GLY A 20 19.82 2.07 -2.19
C GLY A 20 18.74 1.02 -1.97
N GLU A 21 18.26 0.73 -0.76
CA GLU A 21 17.20 -0.27 -0.51
C GLU A 21 15.91 0.38 -0.04
N ALA A 22 14.76 -0.08 -0.58
CA ALA A 22 13.45 0.37 -0.11
C ALA A 22 13.24 -0.07 1.35
N PRO A 23 13.12 0.85 2.32
CA PRO A 23 13.24 0.53 3.76
C PRO A 23 12.26 -0.53 4.27
N HIS A 24 11.07 -0.67 3.67
CA HIS A 24 10.11 -1.68 4.13
C HIS A 24 10.27 -3.03 3.43
N GLU A 25 10.85 -3.09 2.22
CA GLU A 25 11.22 -4.36 1.61
C GLU A 25 12.38 -4.98 2.40
N ALA A 26 13.39 -4.18 2.77
CA ALA A 26 14.47 -4.60 3.66
C ALA A 26 13.94 -4.99 5.06
N THR A 27 12.97 -4.24 5.61
CA THR A 27 12.39 -4.56 6.93
C THR A 27 11.51 -5.81 6.85
N PHE A 28 10.76 -6.01 5.76
CA PHE A 28 10.00 -7.24 5.54
C PHE A 28 10.94 -8.44 5.37
N GLN A 29 11.99 -8.31 4.57
CA GLN A 29 13.03 -9.34 4.44
C GLN A 29 13.71 -9.64 5.78
N LYS A 30 14.02 -8.60 6.56
CA LYS A 30 14.60 -8.76 7.90
C LYS A 30 13.65 -9.49 8.84
N MET A 31 12.36 -9.14 8.85
CA MET A 31 11.34 -9.83 9.63
C MET A 31 11.23 -11.30 9.21
N MET A 32 11.26 -11.58 7.91
CA MET A 32 11.24 -12.94 7.37
C MET A 32 12.49 -13.73 7.78
N THR A 33 13.65 -13.07 7.90
CA THR A 33 14.94 -13.68 8.23
C THR A 33 15.13 -13.83 9.74
N GLU A 34 14.79 -12.83 10.55
CA GLU A 34 14.92 -12.87 12.02
C GLU A 34 13.97 -13.88 12.67
N ASN A 35 12.82 -14.16 12.04
CA ASN A 35 11.93 -15.26 12.44
C ASN A 35 12.40 -16.65 11.98
N GLN A 36 13.60 -16.80 11.42
CA GLN A 36 14.16 -18.12 11.08
C GLN A 36 14.26 -19.08 12.29
N GLN A 37 14.33 -18.54 13.50
CA GLN A 37 14.41 -19.31 14.75
C GLN A 37 13.02 -19.70 15.31
N ARG A 38 11.92 -19.26 14.70
CA ARG A 38 10.55 -19.61 15.12
C ARG A 38 9.95 -20.58 14.13
N GLU A 39 9.76 -21.82 14.57
CA GLU A 39 9.18 -22.91 13.77
C GLU A 39 7.63 -22.82 13.65
N ASP A 40 6.99 -21.86 14.31
CA ASP A 40 5.52 -21.76 14.37
C ASP A 40 4.95 -20.83 13.29
N PRO A 41 4.26 -21.35 12.24
CA PRO A 41 3.65 -20.55 11.18
C PRO A 41 2.61 -19.55 11.68
N GLU A 42 1.87 -19.89 12.74
CA GLU A 42 0.85 -19.00 13.32
C GLU A 42 1.50 -17.77 13.94
N SER A 43 2.68 -17.92 14.56
CA SER A 43 3.44 -16.80 15.10
C SER A 43 3.95 -15.85 14.02
N LEU A 44 4.25 -16.34 12.81
CA LEU A 44 4.68 -15.52 11.69
C LEU A 44 3.54 -14.69 11.11
N ALA A 45 2.37 -15.27 10.91
CA ALA A 45 1.18 -14.56 10.42
C ALA A 45 0.76 -13.43 11.39
N VAL A 46 0.83 -13.70 12.70
CA VAL A 46 0.57 -12.68 13.74
C VAL A 46 1.61 -11.57 13.70
N ALA A 47 2.90 -11.91 13.58
CA ALA A 47 3.97 -10.93 13.49
C ALA A 47 3.87 -10.08 12.22
N ALA A 48 3.56 -10.68 11.08
CA ALA A 48 3.33 -10.00 9.81
C ALA A 48 2.12 -9.05 9.90
N GLY A 49 1.01 -9.51 10.48
CA GLY A 49 -0.18 -8.69 10.68
C GLY A 49 0.08 -7.46 11.55
N ARG A 50 0.82 -7.63 12.64
CA ARG A 50 1.22 -6.52 13.50
C ARG A 50 2.14 -5.53 12.77
N PHE A 51 3.15 -6.03 12.08
CA PHE A 51 4.07 -5.20 11.27
C PHE A 51 3.30 -4.38 10.23
N MET A 52 2.40 -5.01 9.48
CA MET A 52 1.60 -4.30 8.49
C MET A 52 0.66 -3.28 9.13
N THR A 53 0.06 -3.58 10.27
CA THR A 53 -0.77 -2.60 11.01
C THR A 53 0.05 -1.37 11.41
N GLU A 54 1.28 -1.55 11.88
CA GLU A 54 2.21 -0.46 12.20
C GLU A 54 2.59 0.36 10.95
N GLU A 55 2.84 -0.30 9.82
CA GLU A 55 3.11 0.40 8.55
C GLU A 55 1.91 1.25 8.10
N TYR A 56 0.68 0.71 8.18
CA TYR A 56 -0.51 1.49 7.85
C TYR A 56 -0.77 2.67 8.80
N LEU A 57 -0.44 2.54 10.09
CA LEU A 57 -0.43 3.67 11.03
C LEU A 57 0.55 4.77 10.61
N ARG A 58 1.66 4.43 9.97
CA ARG A 58 2.68 5.37 9.52
C ARG A 58 2.32 6.04 8.19
N PHE A 59 1.65 5.35 7.27
CA PHE A 59 1.39 5.86 5.91
C PHE A 59 0.89 7.30 5.88
N PRO A 60 -0.15 7.72 6.63
CA PRO A 60 -0.66 9.09 6.56
C PRO A 60 0.36 10.16 6.96
N THR A 61 1.34 9.82 7.81
CA THR A 61 2.35 10.76 8.32
C THR A 61 3.58 10.85 7.42
N LEU A 62 3.71 9.98 6.41
CA LEU A 62 4.81 10.00 5.46
C LEU A 62 4.58 11.09 4.40
N GLY A 63 5.53 12.01 4.27
CA GLY A 63 5.47 13.06 3.26
C GLY A 63 5.35 12.51 1.82
N GLY A 64 5.95 11.34 1.55
CA GLY A 64 5.81 10.66 0.26
C GLY A 64 4.41 10.15 -0.01
N ALA A 65 3.71 9.60 1.00
CA ALA A 65 2.32 9.18 0.88
C ALA A 65 1.38 10.37 0.61
N GLN A 66 1.60 11.50 1.31
CA GLN A 66 0.86 12.73 1.07
C GLN A 66 1.07 13.24 -0.36
N ARG A 67 2.32 13.24 -0.85
CA ARG A 67 2.62 13.61 -2.24
C ARG A 67 1.93 12.68 -3.25
N ALA A 68 1.89 11.37 -2.97
CA ALA A 68 1.21 10.40 -3.83
C ALA A 68 -0.30 10.65 -3.89
N VAL A 69 -0.97 10.82 -2.76
CA VAL A 69 -2.40 11.16 -2.71
C VAL A 69 -2.67 12.46 -3.44
N ARG A 70 -1.91 13.52 -3.17
CA ARG A 70 -2.05 14.80 -3.88
C ARG A 70 -1.92 14.65 -5.39
N GLN A 71 -0.90 13.93 -5.86
CA GLN A 71 -0.65 13.77 -7.30
C GLN A 71 -1.79 13.01 -7.98
N VAL A 72 -2.27 11.92 -7.37
CA VAL A 72 -3.40 11.16 -7.91
C VAL A 72 -4.66 12.01 -7.96
N VAL A 73 -4.98 12.73 -6.88
CA VAL A 73 -6.12 13.66 -6.84
C VAL A 73 -5.99 14.72 -7.94
N SER A 74 -4.83 15.35 -8.08
CA SER A 74 -4.62 16.42 -9.07
C SER A 74 -4.81 15.95 -10.51
N LEU A 75 -4.30 14.75 -10.83
CA LEU A 75 -4.44 14.16 -12.16
C LEU A 75 -5.90 13.79 -12.47
N LEU A 76 -6.57 13.13 -11.55
CA LEU A 76 -7.97 12.74 -11.72
C LEU A 76 -8.89 13.96 -11.77
N ALA A 77 -8.67 14.97 -10.92
CA ALA A 77 -9.41 16.23 -10.94
C ALA A 77 -9.21 17.03 -12.26
N ALA A 78 -8.14 16.76 -13.00
CA ALA A 78 -7.89 17.29 -14.34
C ALA A 78 -8.49 16.40 -15.46
N GLY A 79 -9.29 15.39 -15.12
CA GLY A 79 -9.88 14.44 -16.09
C GLY A 79 -8.86 13.50 -16.75
N ARG A 80 -7.68 13.34 -16.17
CA ARG A 80 -6.63 12.45 -16.69
C ARG A 80 -6.78 11.04 -16.10
N PRO A 81 -6.79 9.98 -16.94
CA PRO A 81 -6.80 8.61 -16.40
C PRO A 81 -5.48 8.30 -15.71
N VAL A 82 -5.56 7.60 -14.56
CA VAL A 82 -4.41 7.25 -13.72
C VAL A 82 -4.37 5.75 -13.49
N ILE A 83 -3.19 5.16 -13.63
CA ILE A 83 -2.88 3.84 -13.11
C ILE A 83 -1.90 4.05 -11.95
N ALA A 84 -2.33 3.74 -10.73
CA ALA A 84 -1.49 3.77 -9.55
C ALA A 84 -1.06 2.34 -9.16
N HIS A 85 0.22 2.13 -8.91
CA HIS A 85 0.71 0.86 -8.40
C HIS A 85 1.92 1.07 -7.48
N CYS A 86 2.14 0.16 -6.54
CA CYS A 86 3.38 0.01 -5.79
C CYS A 86 4.12 -1.26 -6.25
N PHE A 87 4.85 -1.93 -5.38
CA PHE A 87 5.48 -3.21 -5.74
C PHE A 87 4.42 -4.28 -6.04
N ALA A 88 3.59 -4.64 -5.05
CA ALA A 88 2.53 -5.66 -5.21
C ALA A 88 1.17 -5.08 -5.60
N GLY A 89 1.03 -3.76 -5.74
CA GLY A 89 -0.24 -3.11 -6.09
C GLY A 89 -1.32 -3.15 -5.01
N LYS A 90 -1.00 -3.52 -3.76
CA LYS A 90 -2.00 -3.72 -2.70
C LYS A 90 -1.95 -2.68 -1.56
N ASP A 91 -0.84 -2.56 -0.85
CA ASP A 91 -0.76 -1.78 0.41
C ASP A 91 -0.73 -0.27 0.17
N ARG A 92 0.36 0.27 -0.38
CA ARG A 92 0.52 1.71 -0.69
C ARG A 92 -0.52 2.18 -1.70
N THR A 93 -0.79 1.35 -2.69
CA THR A 93 -1.84 1.58 -3.69
C THR A 93 -3.20 1.60 -3.04
N GLY A 94 -3.54 0.59 -2.25
CA GLY A 94 -4.83 0.48 -1.55
C GLY A 94 -5.09 1.65 -0.61
N PHE A 95 -4.08 2.07 0.18
CA PHE A 95 -4.19 3.29 0.99
C PHE A 95 -4.47 4.53 0.15
N THR A 96 -3.74 4.72 -0.96
CA THR A 96 -3.93 5.89 -1.84
C THR A 96 -5.32 5.89 -2.48
N VAL A 97 -5.75 4.75 -3.01
CA VAL A 97 -7.07 4.59 -3.63
C VAL A 97 -8.17 4.79 -2.60
N ALA A 98 -8.05 4.21 -1.41
CA ALA A 98 -9.02 4.39 -0.33
C ALA A 98 -9.19 5.86 0.06
N ALA A 99 -8.09 6.62 0.19
CA ALA A 99 -8.14 8.05 0.49
C ALA A 99 -8.84 8.86 -0.63
N VAL A 100 -8.60 8.52 -1.88
CA VAL A 100 -9.26 9.15 -3.04
C VAL A 100 -10.76 8.83 -3.08
N LEU A 101 -11.14 7.58 -2.89
CA LEU A 101 -12.54 7.15 -2.87
C LEU A 101 -13.32 7.79 -1.71
N GLU A 102 -12.71 7.85 -0.52
CA GLU A 102 -13.32 8.49 0.65
C GLU A 102 -13.47 10.02 0.43
N ALA A 103 -12.51 10.67 -0.26
CA ALA A 103 -12.59 12.09 -0.60
C ALA A 103 -13.79 12.44 -1.51
N VAL A 104 -14.17 11.54 -2.40
CA VAL A 104 -15.35 11.73 -3.26
C VAL A 104 -16.65 11.26 -2.60
N GLY A 105 -16.59 10.67 -1.42
CA GLY A 105 -17.77 10.30 -0.62
C GLY A 105 -18.25 8.86 -0.85
N VAL A 106 -17.40 7.97 -1.37
CA VAL A 106 -17.71 6.54 -1.41
C VAL A 106 -17.86 6.01 0.02
N PRO A 107 -18.92 5.23 0.32
CA PRO A 107 -19.10 4.63 1.63
C PRO A 107 -17.95 3.73 2.06
N ARG A 108 -17.64 3.72 3.37
CA ARG A 108 -16.49 2.99 3.92
C ARG A 108 -16.54 1.48 3.69
N ASP A 109 -17.74 0.89 3.75
CA ASP A 109 -17.96 -0.52 3.46
C ASP A 109 -17.64 -0.89 2.01
N ALA A 110 -18.00 -0.01 1.06
CA ALA A 110 -17.67 -0.18 -0.35
C ALA A 110 -16.16 -0.03 -0.59
N ILE A 111 -15.50 0.94 0.06
CA ILE A 111 -14.05 1.10 -0.01
C ILE A 111 -13.34 -0.13 0.58
N LEU A 112 -13.81 -0.65 1.71
CA LEU A 112 -13.25 -1.85 2.32
C LEU A 112 -13.43 -3.07 1.42
N ALA A 113 -14.61 -3.24 0.83
CA ALA A 113 -14.89 -4.34 -0.09
C ALA A 113 -13.95 -4.30 -1.31
N ASP A 114 -13.72 -3.12 -1.90
CA ASP A 114 -12.77 -2.94 -3.00
C ASP A 114 -11.33 -3.23 -2.57
N PHE A 115 -10.90 -2.72 -1.42
CA PHE A 115 -9.57 -2.96 -0.87
C PHE A 115 -9.27 -4.44 -0.66
N LEU A 116 -10.23 -5.18 -0.08
CA LEU A 116 -10.08 -6.62 0.20
C LEU A 116 -10.03 -7.47 -1.08
N ARG A 117 -10.52 -6.98 -2.22
CA ARG A 117 -10.35 -7.67 -3.53
C ARG A 117 -8.88 -7.80 -3.94
N SER A 118 -7.98 -7.03 -3.36
CA SER A 118 -6.54 -7.24 -3.56
C SER A 118 -6.10 -8.65 -3.15
N ASN A 119 -6.85 -9.33 -2.27
CA ASN A 119 -6.57 -10.70 -1.88
C ASN A 119 -6.81 -11.71 -3.01
N ASP A 120 -7.64 -11.39 -4.00
CA ASP A 120 -7.89 -12.26 -5.17
C ASP A 120 -6.60 -12.49 -6.00
N ALA A 121 -5.65 -11.53 -5.92
CA ALA A 121 -4.36 -11.62 -6.61
C ALA A 121 -3.24 -12.26 -5.77
N VAL A 122 -3.48 -12.58 -4.49
CA VAL A 122 -2.45 -13.13 -3.59
C VAL A 122 -1.89 -14.47 -4.06
N PRO A 123 -2.70 -15.43 -4.56
CA PRO A 123 -2.15 -16.69 -5.08
C PRO A 123 -1.16 -16.45 -6.23
N GLN A 124 -1.49 -15.55 -7.17
CA GLN A 124 -0.59 -15.21 -8.29
C GLN A 124 0.67 -14.49 -7.80
N LEU A 125 0.55 -13.56 -6.86
CA LEU A 125 1.69 -12.86 -6.25
C LEU A 125 2.62 -13.86 -5.56
N ARG A 126 2.06 -14.81 -4.82
CA ARG A 126 2.81 -15.88 -4.15
C ARG A 126 3.65 -16.68 -5.15
N GLU A 127 3.04 -17.15 -6.22
CA GLU A 127 3.76 -17.91 -7.25
C GLU A 127 4.86 -17.08 -7.91
N GLN A 128 4.62 -15.81 -8.23
CA GLN A 128 5.65 -14.92 -8.78
C GLN A 128 6.85 -14.76 -7.85
N ILE A 129 6.61 -14.61 -6.53
CA ILE A 129 7.69 -14.51 -5.54
C ILE A 129 8.44 -15.83 -5.46
N LEU A 130 7.72 -16.96 -5.38
CA LEU A 130 8.34 -18.30 -5.32
C LEU A 130 9.16 -18.61 -6.57
N ASP A 131 8.66 -18.27 -7.75
CA ASP A 131 9.41 -18.42 -9.00
C ASP A 131 10.69 -17.56 -9.00
N SER A 132 10.60 -16.34 -8.48
CA SER A 132 11.80 -15.50 -8.30
C SER A 132 12.79 -16.14 -7.32
N VAL A 133 12.32 -16.69 -6.20
CA VAL A 133 13.16 -17.41 -5.23
C VAL A 133 13.81 -18.63 -5.90
N ARG A 134 13.05 -19.47 -6.61
CA ARG A 134 13.55 -20.65 -7.32
C ARG A 134 14.64 -20.31 -8.35
N ASN A 135 14.45 -19.19 -9.07
CA ASN A 135 15.40 -18.75 -10.11
C ASN A 135 16.70 -18.15 -9.56
N HIS A 136 16.70 -17.67 -8.30
CA HIS A 136 17.86 -17.00 -7.69
C HIS A 136 18.47 -17.78 -6.51
N SER A 137 17.86 -18.89 -6.10
CA SER A 137 18.32 -19.67 -4.96
C SER A 137 19.09 -20.91 -5.42
N GLU A 138 20.21 -21.17 -4.74
CA GLU A 138 21.10 -22.31 -5.03
C GLU A 138 20.71 -23.59 -4.24
N THR A 139 19.75 -23.49 -3.30
CA THR A 139 19.40 -24.61 -2.42
C THR A 139 17.89 -24.80 -2.28
N ASP A 140 17.45 -26.07 -2.23
CA ASP A 140 16.05 -26.46 -1.99
C ASP A 140 15.55 -26.02 -0.61
N GLU A 141 16.44 -25.84 0.36
CA GLU A 141 16.10 -25.40 1.71
C GLU A 141 15.52 -23.99 1.72
N VAL A 142 16.06 -23.07 0.92
CA VAL A 142 15.55 -21.69 0.78
C VAL A 142 14.18 -21.69 0.14
N ILE A 143 13.96 -22.54 -0.85
CA ILE A 143 12.65 -22.66 -1.53
C ILE A 143 11.61 -23.18 -0.55
N THR A 144 11.90 -24.30 0.14
CA THR A 144 11.01 -24.88 1.15
C THR A 144 10.67 -23.89 2.26
N PHE A 145 11.66 -23.13 2.70
CA PHE A 145 11.49 -22.08 3.70
C PHE A 145 10.55 -20.96 3.22
N ALA A 146 10.73 -20.49 1.98
CA ALA A 146 9.87 -19.47 1.39
C ALA A 146 8.44 -19.99 1.20
N GLU A 147 8.25 -21.22 0.73
CA GLU A 147 6.94 -21.86 0.54
C GLU A 147 6.15 -21.95 1.84
N ALA A 148 6.81 -22.29 2.95
CA ALA A 148 6.18 -22.40 4.26
C ALA A 148 5.78 -21.04 4.86
N ARG A 149 6.42 -19.94 4.44
CA ARG A 149 6.26 -18.62 5.05
C ARG A 149 5.44 -17.63 4.23
N LEU A 150 5.41 -17.78 2.93
CA LEU A 150 4.62 -16.92 2.03
C LEU A 150 3.17 -17.44 1.96
N THR A 151 2.48 -17.44 3.10
CA THR A 151 1.06 -17.82 3.18
C THR A 151 0.16 -16.67 2.72
N GLU A 152 -1.10 -16.97 2.43
CA GLU A 152 -2.08 -15.96 2.05
C GLU A 152 -2.30 -14.94 3.18
N GLU A 153 -2.25 -15.38 4.44
CA GLU A 153 -2.38 -14.52 5.61
C GLU A 153 -1.21 -13.53 5.74
N VAL A 154 0.00 -13.93 5.33
CA VAL A 154 1.20 -13.07 5.34
C VAL A 154 1.17 -12.09 4.15
N LEU A 155 0.73 -12.57 2.99
CA LEU A 155 0.75 -11.77 1.76
C LEU A 155 -0.52 -10.93 1.58
N GLY A 156 -1.62 -11.26 2.23
CA GLY A 156 -2.91 -10.60 2.06
C GLY A 156 -3.00 -9.21 2.70
N VAL A 157 -4.13 -8.55 2.43
CA VAL A 157 -4.54 -7.33 3.13
C VAL A 157 -5.72 -7.63 4.05
N ARG A 158 -5.89 -6.82 5.11
CA ARG A 158 -6.91 -7.02 6.14
C ARG A 158 -7.59 -5.70 6.46
N GLU A 159 -8.84 -5.76 6.93
CA GLU A 159 -9.60 -4.60 7.40
C GLU A 159 -8.82 -3.78 8.42
N ASP A 160 -8.19 -4.44 9.40
CA ASP A 160 -7.39 -3.81 10.46
C ASP A 160 -6.32 -2.84 9.92
N TYR A 161 -5.77 -3.10 8.73
CA TYR A 161 -4.75 -2.26 8.12
C TYR A 161 -5.34 -0.92 7.71
N LEU A 162 -6.45 -0.94 6.97
CA LEU A 162 -7.10 0.29 6.53
C LEU A 162 -7.66 1.09 7.71
N ASP A 163 -8.17 0.41 8.73
CA ASP A 163 -8.62 1.03 9.98
C ASP A 163 -7.47 1.66 10.77
N ALA A 164 -6.28 1.05 10.75
CA ALA A 164 -5.09 1.64 11.36
C ALA A 164 -4.72 2.97 10.66
N ALA A 165 -4.73 3.01 9.32
CA ALA A 165 -4.49 4.24 8.59
C ALA A 165 -5.55 5.32 8.91
N ARG A 166 -6.83 4.95 8.98
CA ARG A 166 -7.92 5.87 9.34
C ARG A 166 -7.76 6.43 10.75
N ARG A 167 -7.40 5.58 11.74
CA ARG A 167 -7.10 6.04 13.10
C ARG A 167 -5.94 7.04 13.11
N SER A 168 -4.89 6.78 12.34
CA SER A 168 -3.76 7.70 12.21
C SER A 168 -4.18 9.04 11.60
N ILE A 169 -5.02 9.02 10.57
CA ILE A 169 -5.59 10.23 9.96
C ILE A 169 -6.41 11.02 10.99
N GLU A 170 -7.25 10.34 11.76
CA GLU A 170 -8.07 11.00 12.79
C GLU A 170 -7.20 11.65 13.88
N VAL A 171 -6.23 10.91 14.41
CA VAL A 171 -5.37 11.39 15.51
C VAL A 171 -4.46 12.53 15.08
N ASN A 172 -3.87 12.46 13.88
CA ASN A 172 -2.85 13.42 13.45
C ASN A 172 -3.43 14.64 12.71
N TYR A 173 -4.61 14.50 12.11
CA TYR A 173 -5.17 15.53 11.21
C TYR A 173 -6.62 15.91 11.53
N GLY A 174 -7.26 15.26 12.50
CA GLY A 174 -8.67 15.50 12.83
C GLY A 174 -9.63 15.02 11.75
N GLY A 175 -9.23 14.02 10.96
CA GLY A 175 -10.02 13.41 9.90
C GLY A 175 -9.47 13.61 8.49
N LEU A 176 -10.15 12.99 7.51
CA LEU A 176 -9.69 12.99 6.11
C LEU A 176 -9.53 14.39 5.53
N ARG A 177 -10.43 15.34 5.84
CA ARG A 177 -10.32 16.72 5.33
C ARG A 177 -9.02 17.38 5.79
N GLY A 178 -8.65 17.24 7.06
CA GLY A 178 -7.39 17.76 7.59
C GLY A 178 -6.17 17.09 6.96
N TYR A 179 -6.24 15.76 6.75
CA TYR A 179 -5.20 15.02 6.05
C TYR A 179 -4.99 15.52 4.61
N LEU A 180 -6.06 15.66 3.84
CA LEU A 180 -5.99 16.16 2.45
C LEU A 180 -5.43 17.58 2.40
N THR A 181 -5.82 18.47 3.33
CA THR A 181 -5.27 19.80 3.45
C THR A 181 -3.77 19.76 3.75
N ALA A 182 -3.33 18.91 4.69
CA ALA A 182 -1.91 18.73 5.01
C ALA A 182 -1.11 18.15 3.83
N ALA A 183 -1.74 17.28 3.03
CA ALA A 183 -1.17 16.78 1.78
C ALA A 183 -1.11 17.83 0.65
N GLY A 184 -1.72 19.00 0.84
CA GLY A 184 -1.77 20.08 -0.15
C GLY A 184 -2.86 19.91 -1.21
N VAL A 185 -3.94 19.16 -0.87
CA VAL A 185 -5.16 19.03 -1.67
C VAL A 185 -6.17 20.07 -1.18
N SER A 186 -6.62 20.95 -2.06
CA SER A 186 -7.61 21.97 -1.75
C SER A 186 -9.05 21.42 -1.83
N GLU A 187 -10.01 22.14 -1.22
CA GLU A 187 -11.44 21.82 -1.38
C GLU A 187 -11.91 21.92 -2.83
N GLU A 188 -11.30 22.82 -3.60
CA GLU A 188 -11.58 22.95 -5.03
C GLU A 188 -11.08 21.73 -5.81
N ASP A 189 -9.91 21.16 -5.44
CA ASP A 189 -9.41 19.91 -6.04
C ASP A 189 -10.37 18.75 -5.75
N VAL A 190 -10.88 18.65 -4.52
CA VAL A 190 -11.87 17.63 -4.14
C VAL A 190 -13.18 17.83 -4.91
N ALA A 191 -13.65 19.06 -5.08
CA ALA A 191 -14.85 19.34 -5.85
C ALA A 191 -14.69 18.93 -7.32
N ARG A 192 -13.56 19.29 -7.96
CA ARG A 192 -13.23 18.88 -9.33
C ARG A 192 -13.08 17.36 -9.46
N LEU A 193 -12.45 16.73 -8.47
CA LEU A 193 -12.31 15.27 -8.43
C LEU A 193 -13.70 14.59 -8.41
N ARG A 194 -14.63 15.09 -7.59
CA ARG A 194 -15.99 14.57 -7.53
C ARG A 194 -16.70 14.68 -8.87
N THR A 195 -16.64 15.84 -9.51
CA THR A 195 -17.21 16.03 -10.86
C THR A 195 -16.57 15.08 -11.88
N ALA A 196 -15.26 14.91 -11.84
CA ALA A 196 -14.57 14.06 -12.81
C ALA A 196 -14.86 12.54 -12.65
N LEU A 197 -15.21 12.09 -11.45
CA LEU A 197 -15.44 10.67 -11.17
C LEU A 197 -16.90 10.26 -11.02
N LEU A 198 -17.82 11.20 -10.75
CA LEU A 198 -19.21 10.88 -10.44
C LEU A 198 -20.22 11.43 -11.46
N ASP A 199 -19.84 12.40 -12.30
CA ASP A 199 -20.63 12.98 -13.38
C ASP A 199 -20.23 12.39 -14.74
#